data_5ea14908246919f6d96366631a998a40
#
_entry.id   5ea14908246919f6d96366631a998a40
#
_cell.length_a   1.000
_cell.length_b   1.000
_cell.length_c   1.000
_cell.angle_alpha   90.00
_cell.angle_beta   90.00
_cell.angle_gamma   90.00
#
_symmetry.space_group_name_H-M   'P 1'
#
loop_
_entity.id
_entity.type
_entity.pdbx_description
1 polymer ?
#
loop_
_entity_poly.entity_id
_entity_poly.type
_entity_poly.pdbx_seq_one_letter_code
_entity_poly.pdbx_strand_id
1 'polypeptide(L)'
;MSETLVYIANIAYGMGTISTRVPDDLEGELEEYLDEERLDRSTAVRKLLSEGLEEWRRERALKRLAADEITFTKAARCAEMSVWEFAQLAKDRDITWVSDDHLEADLEEL
;
A
#
# COMPACT_ATOMS: atom_id res chain seq x y z
N MET A 1 10.26 5.88 -30.51
CA MET A 1 8.99 5.63 -31.21
C MET A 1 8.18 4.55 -30.54
N SER A 2 8.76 3.36 -30.39
CA SER A 2 8.05 2.27 -29.72
C SER A 2 7.73 2.58 -28.27
N GLU A 3 8.60 3.30 -27.56
CA GLU A 3 8.36 3.70 -26.17
C GLU A 3 7.16 4.63 -26.04
N THR A 4 7.01 5.55 -26.99
CA THR A 4 5.88 6.49 -26.99
C THR A 4 4.58 5.75 -27.22
N LEU A 5 4.58 4.79 -28.15
CA LEU A 5 3.40 3.99 -28.43
C LEU A 5 3.01 3.10 -27.26
N VAL A 6 4.00 2.51 -26.61
CA VAL A 6 3.76 1.68 -25.41
C VAL A 6 3.16 2.53 -24.29
N TYR A 7 3.71 3.73 -24.10
CA TYR A 7 3.24 4.66 -23.08
C TYR A 7 1.78 5.05 -23.31
N ILE A 8 1.43 5.37 -24.56
CA ILE A 8 0.06 5.73 -24.92
C ILE A 8 -0.89 4.54 -24.70
N ALA A 9 -0.46 3.35 -25.10
CA ALA A 9 -1.26 2.14 -24.90
C ALA A 9 -1.48 1.87 -23.42
N ASN A 10 -0.45 2.06 -22.60
CA ASN A 10 -0.54 1.86 -21.16
C ASN A 10 -1.52 2.82 -20.51
N ILE A 11 -1.51 4.08 -20.94
CA ILE A 11 -2.46 5.06 -20.44
C ILE A 11 -3.89 4.67 -20.85
N ALA A 12 -4.08 4.26 -22.10
CA ALA A 12 -5.40 3.91 -22.65
C ALA A 12 -6.02 2.71 -21.94
N TYR A 13 -5.20 1.71 -21.61
CA TYR A 13 -5.69 0.46 -21.00
C TYR A 13 -5.40 0.37 -19.50
N GLY A 14 -4.79 1.38 -18.90
CA GLY A 14 -4.42 1.36 -17.50
C GLY A 14 -3.34 0.34 -17.16
N MET A 15 -2.49 -0.01 -18.15
CA MET A 15 -1.42 -0.98 -17.98
C MET A 15 -0.06 -0.33 -18.18
N GLY A 16 0.89 -0.74 -17.38
CA GLY A 16 2.27 -0.32 -17.50
C GLY A 16 3.20 -1.52 -17.44
N THR A 17 4.46 -1.32 -17.79
CA THR A 17 5.47 -2.36 -17.73
C THR A 17 6.61 -1.89 -16.85
N ILE A 18 7.03 -2.72 -15.91
CA ILE A 18 8.15 -2.46 -15.02
C ILE A 18 9.18 -3.55 -15.24
N SER A 19 10.42 -3.14 -15.44
CA SER A 19 11.52 -4.07 -15.62
C SER A 19 12.61 -3.73 -14.62
N THR A 20 13.09 -4.74 -13.91
CA THR A 20 14.14 -4.54 -12.91
C THR A 20 14.95 -5.83 -12.76
N ARG A 21 16.15 -5.69 -12.23
CA ARG A 21 17.00 -6.82 -11.87
C ARG A 21 16.85 -7.07 -10.38
N VAL A 22 16.89 -8.33 -9.99
CA VAL A 22 16.80 -8.72 -8.60
C VAL A 22 17.99 -9.61 -8.23
N PRO A 23 18.42 -9.58 -6.97
CA PRO A 23 19.49 -10.49 -6.51
C PRO A 23 19.05 -11.95 -6.64
N ASP A 24 20.04 -12.84 -6.79
CA ASP A 24 19.78 -14.27 -6.97
C ASP A 24 18.98 -14.89 -5.84
N ASP A 25 19.24 -14.48 -4.61
CA ASP A 25 18.52 -15.00 -3.44
C ASP A 25 17.05 -14.62 -3.48
N LEU A 26 16.74 -13.38 -3.89
CA LEU A 26 15.36 -12.93 -4.03
C LEU A 26 14.67 -13.68 -5.17
N GLU A 27 15.37 -13.87 -6.27
CA GLU A 27 14.84 -14.65 -7.40
C GLU A 27 14.50 -16.06 -6.96
N GLY A 28 15.38 -16.68 -6.16
CA GLY A 28 15.15 -18.02 -5.63
C GLY A 28 13.91 -18.10 -4.75
N GLU A 29 13.73 -17.12 -3.87
CA GLU A 29 12.54 -17.06 -3.03
C GLU A 29 11.27 -16.86 -3.85
N LEU A 30 11.36 -16.07 -4.90
CA LEU A 30 10.23 -15.89 -5.80
C LEU A 30 9.83 -17.19 -6.47
N GLU A 31 10.81 -17.97 -6.92
CA GLU A 31 10.53 -19.26 -7.55
C GLU A 31 9.82 -20.21 -6.56
N GLU A 32 10.24 -20.21 -5.30
CA GLU A 32 9.57 -21.00 -4.26
C GLU A 32 8.12 -20.54 -4.09
N TYR A 33 7.90 -19.23 -4.09
CA TYR A 33 6.58 -18.65 -3.97
C TYR A 33 5.68 -19.05 -5.14
N LEU A 34 6.22 -19.03 -6.34
CA LEU A 34 5.49 -19.44 -7.54
C LEU A 34 5.03 -20.90 -7.43
N ASP A 35 5.91 -21.76 -6.96
CA ASP A 35 5.60 -23.18 -6.82
C ASP A 35 4.54 -23.42 -5.76
N GLU A 36 4.68 -22.80 -4.61
CA GLU A 36 3.74 -22.99 -3.50
C GLU A 36 2.35 -22.42 -3.80
N GLU A 37 2.32 -21.25 -4.40
CA GLU A 37 1.05 -20.56 -4.70
C GLU A 37 0.47 -20.94 -6.04
N ARG A 38 1.23 -21.68 -6.85
CA ARG A 38 0.82 -22.11 -8.18
C ARG A 38 0.41 -20.94 -9.08
N LEU A 39 1.27 -19.92 -9.07
CA LEU A 39 1.07 -18.72 -9.86
C LEU A 39 2.16 -18.62 -10.92
N ASP A 40 1.84 -17.96 -12.03
CA ASP A 40 2.85 -17.60 -13.00
C ASP A 40 3.61 -16.37 -12.47
N ARG A 41 4.80 -16.13 -13.04
CA ARG A 41 5.68 -15.07 -12.56
C ARG A 41 5.02 -13.68 -12.61
N SER A 42 4.37 -13.35 -13.70
CA SER A 42 3.73 -12.03 -13.85
C SER A 42 2.63 -11.81 -12.82
N THR A 43 1.78 -12.80 -12.62
CA THR A 43 0.68 -12.71 -11.65
C THR A 43 1.23 -12.58 -10.23
N ALA A 44 2.25 -13.39 -9.90
CA ALA A 44 2.86 -13.36 -8.57
C ALA A 44 3.51 -12.01 -8.28
N VAL A 45 4.25 -11.46 -9.26
CA VAL A 45 4.90 -10.16 -9.08
C VAL A 45 3.87 -9.06 -8.88
N ARG A 46 2.79 -9.06 -9.66
CA ARG A 46 1.72 -8.07 -9.50
C ARG A 46 1.08 -8.17 -8.12
N LYS A 47 0.82 -9.39 -7.67
CA LYS A 47 0.22 -9.63 -6.37
C LYS A 47 1.13 -9.13 -5.24
N LEU A 48 2.40 -9.50 -5.29
CA LEU A 48 3.36 -9.10 -4.27
C LEU A 48 3.58 -7.59 -4.25
N LEU A 49 3.65 -6.95 -5.42
CA LEU A 49 3.75 -5.49 -5.51
C LEU A 49 2.52 -4.82 -4.92
N SER A 50 1.34 -5.32 -5.26
CA SER A 50 0.09 -4.77 -4.76
C SER A 50 0.03 -4.84 -3.23
N GLU A 51 0.38 -6.00 -2.67
CA GLU A 51 0.41 -6.20 -1.23
C GLU A 51 1.46 -5.33 -0.56
N GLY A 52 2.64 -5.22 -1.17
CA GLY A 52 3.72 -4.39 -0.64
C GLY A 52 3.37 -2.91 -0.62
N LEU A 53 2.76 -2.43 -1.68
CA LEU A 53 2.34 -1.03 -1.74
C LEU A 53 1.20 -0.73 -0.78
N GLU A 54 0.28 -1.68 -0.62
CA GLU A 54 -0.80 -1.56 0.34
C GLU A 54 -0.26 -1.42 1.76
N GLU A 55 0.71 -2.27 2.11
CA GLU A 55 1.37 -2.21 3.40
C GLU A 55 2.11 -0.88 3.58
N TRP A 56 2.81 -0.43 2.55
CA TRP A 56 3.51 0.84 2.58
C TRP A 56 2.55 2.02 2.81
N ARG A 57 1.39 2.01 2.15
CA ARG A 57 0.38 3.07 2.34
C ARG A 57 -0.11 3.11 3.79
N ARG A 58 -0.33 1.94 4.39
CA ARG A 58 -0.77 1.84 5.78
C ARG A 58 0.30 2.38 6.73
N GLU A 59 1.53 1.98 6.53
CA GLU A 59 2.65 2.43 7.36
C GLU A 59 2.86 3.94 7.23
N ARG A 60 2.76 4.46 6.02
CA ARG A 60 2.90 5.90 5.78
C ARG A 60 1.79 6.68 6.50
N ALA A 61 0.56 6.20 6.40
CA ALA A 61 -0.57 6.84 7.05
C ALA A 61 -0.39 6.85 8.57
N LEU A 62 0.07 5.75 9.15
CA LEU A 62 0.34 5.66 10.58
C LEU A 62 1.44 6.63 11.01
N LYS A 63 2.50 6.73 10.23
CA LYS A 63 3.60 7.66 10.52
C LYS A 63 3.14 9.12 10.51
N ARG A 64 2.35 9.48 9.52
CA ARG A 64 1.81 10.82 9.39
C ARG A 64 0.86 11.15 10.53
N LEU A 65 0.05 10.18 10.92
CA LEU A 65 -0.87 10.34 12.04
C LEU A 65 -0.09 10.52 13.34
N ALA A 66 0.91 9.69 13.58
CA ALA A 66 1.74 9.77 14.77
C ALA A 66 2.49 11.10 14.86
N ALA A 67 2.88 11.65 13.70
CA ALA A 67 3.56 12.94 13.62
C ALA A 67 2.59 14.12 13.66
N ASP A 68 1.30 13.85 13.79
CA ASP A 68 0.27 14.89 13.87
C ASP A 68 0.15 15.73 12.59
N GLU A 69 0.48 15.12 11.46
CA GLU A 69 0.43 15.81 10.16
C GLU A 69 -0.94 15.75 9.51
N ILE A 70 -1.72 14.73 9.83
CA ILE A 70 -3.06 14.53 9.26
C ILE A 70 -4.01 14.06 10.34
N THR A 71 -5.31 14.24 10.10
CA THR A 71 -6.34 13.76 11.00
C THR A 71 -6.47 12.25 10.89
N PHE A 72 -7.09 11.64 11.88
CA PHE A 72 -7.34 10.20 11.88
C PHE A 72 -8.17 9.76 10.69
N THR A 73 -9.24 10.49 10.39
CA THR A 73 -10.12 10.18 9.26
C THR A 73 -9.37 10.25 7.94
N LYS A 74 -8.53 11.27 7.78
CA LYS A 74 -7.72 11.42 6.58
C LYS A 74 -6.69 10.31 6.47
N ALA A 75 -6.08 9.91 7.58
CA ALA A 75 -5.11 8.81 7.61
C ALA A 75 -5.76 7.50 7.18
N ALA A 76 -6.96 7.21 7.68
CA ALA A 76 -7.70 6.01 7.29
C ALA A 76 -7.99 6.02 5.79
N ARG A 77 -8.37 7.18 5.26
CA ARG A 77 -8.64 7.34 3.83
C ARG A 77 -7.37 7.12 3.01
N CYS A 78 -6.24 7.65 3.45
CA CYS A 78 -4.96 7.46 2.77
C CYS A 78 -4.52 6.00 2.78
N ALA A 79 -4.87 5.27 3.82
CA ALA A 79 -4.59 3.84 3.92
C ALA A 79 -5.60 2.98 3.16
N GLU A 80 -6.64 3.61 2.60
CA GLU A 80 -7.74 2.93 1.93
C GLU A 80 -8.44 1.92 2.85
N MET A 81 -8.64 2.33 4.10
CA MET A 81 -9.27 1.51 5.13
C MET A 81 -10.46 2.25 5.72
N SER A 82 -11.39 1.50 6.29
CA SER A 82 -12.45 2.13 7.07
C SER A 82 -11.85 2.71 8.34
N VAL A 83 -12.55 3.64 8.95
CA VAL A 83 -12.12 4.26 10.21
C VAL A 83 -11.91 3.20 11.29
N TRP A 84 -12.81 2.23 11.34
CA TRP A 84 -12.78 1.15 12.33
C TRP A 84 -11.58 0.22 12.12
N GLU A 85 -11.33 -0.17 10.89
CA GLU A 85 -10.17 -1.00 10.55
C GLU A 85 -8.86 -0.27 10.85
N PHE A 86 -8.80 1.00 10.51
CA PHE A 86 -7.61 1.80 10.76
C PHE A 86 -7.37 2.01 12.26
N ALA A 87 -8.44 2.19 13.03
CA ALA A 87 -8.34 2.31 14.49
C ALA A 87 -7.73 1.05 15.09
N GLN A 88 -8.16 -0.11 14.61
CA GLN A 88 -7.62 -1.38 15.09
C GLN A 88 -6.14 -1.51 14.72
N LEU A 89 -5.78 -1.11 13.51
CA LEU A 89 -4.39 -1.14 13.07
C LEU A 89 -3.51 -0.24 13.92
N ALA A 90 -3.97 0.98 14.19
CA ALA A 90 -3.23 1.95 15.01
C ALA A 90 -3.03 1.40 16.43
N LYS A 91 -4.05 0.76 16.98
CA LYS A 91 -3.99 0.14 18.29
C LYS A 91 -2.96 -0.99 18.32
N ASP A 92 -2.99 -1.85 17.29
CA ASP A 92 -2.06 -2.98 17.18
C ASP A 92 -0.60 -2.54 17.07
N ARG A 93 -0.37 -1.36 16.52
CA ARG A 93 0.97 -0.79 16.36
C ARG A 93 1.36 0.15 17.50
N ASP A 94 0.55 0.24 18.54
CA ASP A 94 0.76 1.12 19.68
C ASP A 94 1.00 2.58 19.27
N ILE A 95 0.28 3.03 18.26
CA ILE A 95 0.36 4.41 17.80
C ILE A 95 -0.54 5.28 18.66
N THR A 96 0.06 6.27 19.30
CA THR A 96 -0.69 7.27 20.06
C THR A 96 -0.99 8.43 19.12
N TRP A 97 -2.25 8.58 18.76
CA TRP A 97 -2.69 9.57 17.78
C TRP A 97 -3.74 10.52 18.32
N VAL A 98 -4.19 10.28 19.53
CA VAL A 98 -5.29 11.03 20.10
C VAL A 98 -4.79 12.22 20.89
N SER A 99 -5.13 13.43 20.41
CA SER A 99 -5.27 14.58 21.26
C SER A 99 -6.78 14.80 21.34
N ASP A 100 -7.28 15.37 22.41
CA ASP A 100 -8.72 15.57 22.60
C ASP A 100 -9.33 16.33 21.43
N ASP A 101 -8.62 17.33 20.92
CA ASP A 101 -9.07 18.17 19.82
C ASP A 101 -9.19 17.36 18.52
N HIS A 102 -8.22 16.50 18.26
CA HIS A 102 -8.22 15.66 17.06
C HIS A 102 -9.29 14.59 17.11
N LEU A 103 -9.53 14.03 18.29
CA LEU A 103 -10.55 13.01 18.45
C LEU A 103 -11.94 13.58 18.17
N GLU A 104 -12.23 14.77 18.69
CA GLU A 104 -13.50 15.42 18.43
C GLU A 104 -13.70 15.72 16.96
N ALA A 105 -12.68 16.23 16.29
CA ALA A 105 -12.75 16.53 14.86
C ALA A 105 -12.99 15.25 14.05
N ASP A 106 -12.30 14.18 14.39
CA ASP A 106 -12.46 12.90 13.71
C ASP A 106 -13.85 12.31 13.91
N LEU A 107 -14.39 12.42 15.12
CA LEU A 107 -15.73 11.92 15.42
C LEU A 107 -16.81 12.71 14.69
N GLU A 108 -16.62 14.00 14.52
CA GLU A 108 -17.57 14.83 13.78
C GLU A 108 -17.60 14.47 12.30
N GLU A 109 -16.50 13.99 11.75
CA GLU A 109 -16.42 13.56 10.36
C GLU A 109 -17.06 12.19 10.12
N LEU A 110 -17.32 11.45 11.17
CA LEU A 110 -17.95 10.15 11.07
C LEU A 110 -19.46 10.28 10.94
#